data_0fff3789b1d75feff0ecc5d73ab3355c
#
_entry.id   0fff3789b1d75feff0ecc5d73ab3355c
#
_cell.length_a   1.000
_cell.length_b   1.000
_cell.length_c   1.000
_cell.angle_alpha   90.00
_cell.angle_beta   90.00
_cell.angle_gamma   90.00
#
_symmetry.space_group_name_H-M   'P 1'
#
loop_
_entity.id
_entity.type
_entity.pdbx_description
1 polymer ?
#
loop_
_entity_poly.entity_id
_entity_poly.type
_entity_poly.pdbx_seq_one_letter_code
_entity_poly.pdbx_strand_id
1 'polypeptide(L)'
;MTAHTTLNLGADISIILCTETGSVVLQQELPLGTTSLARQWMRHTPPTPLDIEHAIEQTEDVVMPLAAKLARTEQLQLSGSGAALILQGVGAAPDAVLHWSLDEVEDLFNRIAMVSQGRPSGQEGLPTAPEFYAAMVIVRECLHHLRFGGVVVHV
;
A
#
# COMPACT_ATOMS: atom_id res chain seq x y z
N MET A 1 2.97 -4.09 26.51
CA MET A 1 2.01 -3.20 25.85
C MET A 1 1.98 -3.51 24.37
N THR A 2 0.81 -3.90 23.86
CA THR A 2 0.67 -4.33 22.49
C THR A 2 -0.19 -3.32 21.71
N ALA A 3 0.38 -2.75 20.68
CA ALA A 3 -0.32 -1.91 19.73
C ALA A 3 -0.42 -2.63 18.38
N HIS A 4 -1.55 -2.51 17.74
CA HIS A 4 -1.81 -3.10 16.43
C HIS A 4 -2.41 -2.04 15.51
N THR A 5 -1.87 -1.95 14.31
CA THR A 5 -2.42 -1.06 13.29
C THR A 5 -2.81 -1.87 12.06
N THR A 6 -4.05 -1.74 11.65
CA THR A 6 -4.62 -2.40 10.48
C THR A 6 -5.06 -1.35 9.48
N LEU A 7 -4.71 -1.55 8.23
CA LEU A 7 -5.25 -0.78 7.11
C LEU A 7 -6.12 -1.71 6.27
N ASN A 8 -7.41 -1.44 6.24
CA ASN A 8 -8.30 -2.07 5.28
C ASN A 8 -8.27 -1.23 4.01
N LEU A 9 -7.49 -1.69 3.03
CA LEU A 9 -7.26 -0.95 1.78
C LEU A 9 -8.37 -1.27 0.80
N GLY A 10 -9.24 -0.30 0.57
CA GLY A 10 -10.38 -0.44 -0.32
C GLY A 10 -10.14 0.13 -1.71
N ALA A 11 -11.17 0.02 -2.55
CA ALA A 11 -11.13 0.55 -3.93
C ALA A 11 -11.20 2.08 -3.96
N ASP A 12 -12.06 2.68 -3.16
CA ASP A 12 -12.27 4.13 -3.13
C ASP A 12 -12.00 4.75 -1.78
N ILE A 13 -12.27 4.03 -0.71
CA ILE A 13 -12.09 4.46 0.68
C ILE A 13 -11.34 3.37 1.41
N SER A 14 -10.47 3.76 2.33
CA SER A 14 -9.74 2.85 3.21
C SER A 14 -10.01 3.21 4.66
N ILE A 15 -9.81 2.26 5.56
CA ILE A 15 -10.02 2.47 6.99
C ILE A 15 -8.74 2.07 7.71
N ILE A 16 -8.20 3.01 8.50
CA ILE A 16 -7.10 2.71 9.40
C ILE A 16 -7.62 2.56 10.82
N LEU A 17 -7.19 1.49 11.48
CA LEU A 17 -7.56 1.18 12.85
C LEU A 17 -6.31 0.90 13.65
N CYS A 18 -6.10 1.67 14.71
CA CYS A 18 -5.03 1.44 15.66
C CYS A 18 -5.62 1.11 17.02
N THR A 19 -5.17 0.00 17.60
CA THR A 19 -5.57 -0.40 18.95
C THR A 19 -4.33 -0.50 19.83
N GLU A 20 -4.49 -0.19 21.10
CA GLU A 20 -3.43 -0.32 22.08
C GLU A 20 -4.01 -1.02 23.31
N THR A 21 -3.43 -2.16 23.70
CA THR A 21 -3.93 -3.01 24.80
C THR A 21 -5.44 -3.29 24.69
N GLY A 22 -5.92 -3.56 23.48
CA GLY A 22 -7.32 -3.89 23.21
C GLY A 22 -8.27 -2.71 23.08
N SER A 23 -7.79 -1.49 23.33
CA SER A 23 -8.62 -0.27 23.21
C SER A 23 -8.31 0.45 21.91
N VAL A 24 -9.35 0.98 21.25
CA VAL A 24 -9.19 1.76 20.02
C VAL A 24 -8.60 3.12 20.36
N VAL A 25 -7.44 3.45 19.77
CA VAL A 25 -6.82 4.77 19.91
C VAL A 25 -7.00 5.62 18.66
N LEU A 26 -7.26 4.99 17.52
CA LEU A 26 -7.58 5.68 16.28
C LEU A 26 -8.41 4.78 15.38
N GLN A 27 -9.49 5.32 14.84
CA GLN A 27 -10.25 4.72 13.75
C GLN A 27 -10.65 5.83 12.81
N GLN A 28 -10.22 5.76 11.55
CA GLN A 28 -10.45 6.84 10.62
C GLN A 28 -10.66 6.31 9.21
N GLU A 29 -11.67 6.84 8.54
CA GLU A 29 -11.84 6.67 7.10
C GLU A 29 -10.87 7.58 6.36
N LEU A 30 -10.24 7.02 5.32
CA LEU A 30 -9.30 7.76 4.47
C LEU A 30 -9.90 7.87 3.06
N PRO A 31 -9.90 9.07 2.46
CA PRO A 31 -10.31 9.25 1.05
C PRO A 31 -9.19 8.77 0.12
N LEU A 32 -8.85 7.50 0.22
CA LEU A 32 -7.72 6.90 -0.46
C LEU A 32 -8.06 5.45 -0.78
N GLY A 33 -7.98 5.08 -2.05
CA GLY A 33 -8.27 3.72 -2.49
C GLY A 33 -7.52 3.39 -3.76
N THR A 34 -7.42 2.10 -4.06
CA THR A 34 -6.63 1.62 -5.20
C THR A 34 -7.24 2.03 -6.54
N THR A 35 -8.55 1.93 -6.68
CA THR A 35 -9.25 2.29 -7.92
C THR A 35 -9.30 3.81 -8.10
N SER A 36 -9.65 4.55 -7.06
CA SER A 36 -9.75 6.00 -7.14
C SER A 36 -8.38 6.65 -7.40
N LEU A 37 -7.33 6.16 -6.75
CA LEU A 37 -5.98 6.66 -6.97
C LEU A 37 -5.51 6.38 -8.40
N ALA A 38 -5.72 5.16 -8.88
CA ALA A 38 -5.35 4.78 -10.25
C ALA A 38 -6.12 5.60 -11.28
N ARG A 39 -7.43 5.72 -11.12
CA ARG A 39 -8.28 6.48 -12.06
C ARG A 39 -7.88 7.94 -12.12
N GLN A 40 -7.52 8.53 -11.01
CA GLN A 40 -7.22 9.95 -10.95
C GLN A 40 -5.80 10.27 -11.44
N TRP A 41 -4.81 9.43 -11.11
CA TRP A 41 -3.39 9.77 -11.32
C TRP A 41 -2.62 8.81 -12.20
N MET A 42 -3.07 7.56 -12.36
CA MET A 42 -2.35 6.54 -13.14
C MET A 42 -3.08 6.23 -14.44
N ARG A 43 -2.96 7.13 -15.41
CA ARG A 43 -3.74 7.07 -16.67
C ARG A 43 -3.11 6.17 -17.72
N HIS A 44 -1.90 5.69 -17.50
CA HIS A 44 -1.18 4.82 -18.43
C HIS A 44 -1.13 3.40 -17.89
N THR A 45 -1.02 2.44 -18.78
CA THR A 45 -0.98 1.01 -18.46
C THR A 45 0.24 0.37 -19.12
N PRO A 46 1.30 0.04 -18.36
CA PRO A 46 1.49 0.33 -16.93
C PRO A 46 1.70 1.82 -16.66
N PRO A 47 1.63 2.25 -15.40
CA PRO A 47 1.84 3.66 -15.05
C PRO A 47 3.22 4.17 -15.44
N THR A 48 3.28 5.44 -15.84
CA THR A 48 4.54 6.13 -16.12
C THR A 48 5.19 6.62 -14.81
N PRO A 49 6.48 7.03 -14.85
CA PRO A 49 7.12 7.63 -13.67
C PRO A 49 6.35 8.84 -13.12
N LEU A 50 5.81 9.68 -14.00
CA LEU A 50 5.04 10.85 -13.58
C LEU A 50 3.72 10.46 -12.94
N ASP A 51 3.05 9.43 -13.48
CA ASP A 51 1.84 8.88 -12.86
C ASP A 51 2.11 8.43 -11.42
N ILE A 52 3.21 7.70 -11.22
CA ILE A 52 3.60 7.20 -9.90
C ILE A 52 3.93 8.37 -8.96
N GLU A 53 4.65 9.37 -9.44
CA GLU A 53 5.02 10.55 -8.64
C GLU A 53 3.77 11.30 -8.14
N HIS A 54 2.79 11.51 -9.01
CA HIS A 54 1.54 12.16 -8.62
C HIS A 54 0.76 11.32 -7.61
N ALA A 55 0.73 10.00 -7.80
CA ALA A 55 0.07 9.10 -6.86
C ALA A 55 0.76 9.11 -5.49
N ILE A 56 2.08 9.19 -5.45
CA ILE A 56 2.84 9.33 -4.21
C ILE A 56 2.44 10.62 -3.49
N GLU A 57 2.43 11.76 -4.19
CA GLU A 57 2.07 13.04 -3.60
C GLU A 57 0.65 13.02 -3.01
N GLN A 58 -0.30 12.48 -3.75
CA GLN A 58 -1.68 12.37 -3.28
C GLN A 58 -1.79 11.48 -2.05
N THR A 59 -1.06 10.38 -2.04
CA THR A 59 -1.04 9.46 -0.90
C THR A 59 -0.40 10.12 0.32
N GLU A 60 0.69 10.83 0.14
CA GLU A 60 1.36 11.57 1.23
C GLU A 60 0.42 12.58 1.88
N ASP A 61 -0.35 13.31 1.09
CA ASP A 61 -1.30 14.30 1.60
C ASP A 61 -2.32 13.69 2.57
N VAL A 62 -2.71 12.43 2.32
CA VAL A 62 -3.68 11.72 3.17
C VAL A 62 -2.99 11.06 4.37
N VAL A 63 -1.81 10.48 4.16
CA VAL A 63 -1.14 9.63 5.15
C VAL A 63 -0.34 10.44 6.17
N MET A 64 0.37 11.47 5.76
CA MET A 64 1.27 12.21 6.66
C MET A 64 0.59 12.76 7.92
N PRO A 65 -0.64 13.30 7.82
CA PRO A 65 -1.32 13.79 9.05
C PRO A 65 -1.60 12.71 10.09
N LEU A 66 -1.58 11.44 9.71
CA LEU A 66 -1.84 10.33 10.65
C LEU A 66 -0.65 10.05 11.57
N ALA A 67 0.55 10.45 11.20
CA ALA A 67 1.77 10.10 11.93
C ALA A 67 1.72 10.50 13.40
N ALA A 68 1.12 11.67 13.70
CA ALA A 68 1.01 12.18 15.06
C ALA A 68 -0.10 11.52 15.86
N LYS A 69 -0.98 10.75 15.24
CA LYS A 69 -2.16 10.15 15.85
C LYS A 69 -2.00 8.66 16.16
N LEU A 70 -1.00 8.01 15.60
CA LEU A 70 -0.83 6.57 15.73
C LEU A 70 0.08 6.21 16.88
N ALA A 71 -0.29 5.17 17.61
CA ALA A 71 0.65 4.47 18.49
C ALA A 71 1.67 3.75 17.62
N ARG A 72 2.93 3.73 18.07
CA ARG A 72 4.00 3.08 17.30
C ARG A 72 3.83 1.57 17.30
N THR A 73 3.79 0.98 16.12
CA THR A 73 3.79 -0.47 15.92
C THR A 73 4.85 -0.84 14.89
N GLU A 74 5.39 -2.08 15.01
CA GLU A 74 6.43 -2.53 14.11
C GLU A 74 5.88 -2.91 12.74
N GLN A 75 4.71 -3.55 12.71
CA GLN A 75 4.12 -4.11 11.50
C GLN A 75 2.77 -3.48 11.20
N LEU A 76 2.56 -3.12 9.94
CA LEU A 76 1.23 -2.77 9.44
C LEU A 76 0.52 -4.05 9.01
N GLN A 77 -0.72 -4.25 9.48
CA GLN A 77 -1.58 -5.32 8.99
C GLN A 77 -2.41 -4.79 7.83
N LEU A 78 -2.23 -5.35 6.63
CA LEU A 78 -2.94 -4.92 5.43
C LEU A 78 -3.99 -5.95 5.05
N SER A 79 -5.23 -5.49 4.86
CA SER A 79 -6.34 -6.33 4.45
C SER A 79 -7.19 -5.61 3.40
N GLY A 80 -8.30 -6.22 2.99
CA GLY A 80 -9.24 -5.64 2.04
C GLY A 80 -8.92 -5.96 0.59
N SER A 81 -9.67 -5.35 -0.31
CA SER A 81 -9.52 -5.60 -1.75
C SER A 81 -8.15 -5.20 -2.29
N GLY A 82 -7.52 -4.19 -1.69
CA GLY A 82 -6.16 -3.80 -2.05
C GLY A 82 -5.12 -4.86 -1.69
N ALA A 83 -5.29 -5.55 -0.56
CA ALA A 83 -4.44 -6.68 -0.21
C ALA A 83 -4.59 -7.82 -1.22
N ALA A 84 -5.82 -8.11 -1.64
CA ALA A 84 -6.09 -9.12 -2.66
C ALA A 84 -5.40 -8.79 -3.99
N LEU A 85 -5.42 -7.53 -4.40
CA LEU A 85 -4.71 -7.07 -5.61
C LEU A 85 -3.21 -7.30 -5.51
N ILE A 86 -2.62 -7.05 -4.36
CA ILE A 86 -1.19 -7.27 -4.14
C ILE A 86 -0.86 -8.76 -4.22
N LEU A 87 -1.61 -9.60 -3.50
CA LEU A 87 -1.40 -11.04 -3.53
C LEU A 87 -1.50 -11.59 -4.95
N GLN A 88 -2.53 -11.21 -5.69
CA GLN A 88 -2.71 -11.62 -7.07
C GLN A 88 -1.56 -11.12 -7.96
N GLY A 89 -1.18 -9.85 -7.79
CA GLY A 89 -0.16 -9.22 -8.63
C GLY A 89 1.22 -9.83 -8.48
N VAL A 90 1.57 -10.32 -7.29
CA VAL A 90 2.86 -11.00 -7.06
C VAL A 90 2.79 -12.51 -7.25
N GLY A 91 1.64 -13.03 -7.68
CA GLY A 91 1.47 -14.47 -7.95
C GLY A 91 1.29 -15.32 -6.70
N ALA A 92 0.92 -14.73 -5.58
CA ALA A 92 0.64 -15.47 -4.36
C ALA A 92 -0.77 -16.08 -4.39
N ALA A 93 -1.00 -17.12 -3.58
CA ALA A 93 -2.33 -17.70 -3.44
C ALA A 93 -3.29 -16.68 -2.79
N PRO A 94 -4.61 -16.73 -3.11
CA PRO A 94 -5.56 -15.76 -2.53
C PRO A 94 -5.66 -15.79 -1.01
N ASP A 95 -5.35 -16.92 -0.39
CA ASP A 95 -5.35 -17.10 1.06
C ASP A 95 -3.96 -17.02 1.68
N ALA A 96 -2.97 -16.62 0.91
CA ALA A 96 -1.60 -16.46 1.41
C ALA A 96 -1.51 -15.32 2.42
N VAL A 97 -0.54 -15.45 3.32
CA VAL A 97 -0.15 -14.39 4.24
C VAL A 97 1.31 -14.06 3.94
N LEU A 98 1.56 -12.84 3.48
CA LEU A 98 2.91 -12.40 3.13
C LEU A 98 3.45 -11.49 4.22
N HIS A 99 4.66 -11.77 4.66
CA HIS A 99 5.40 -10.91 5.61
C HIS A 99 6.53 -10.25 4.85
N TRP A 100 6.43 -8.94 4.65
CA TRP A 100 7.45 -8.17 3.98
C TRP A 100 8.09 -7.17 4.93
N SER A 101 9.41 -7.16 4.96
CA SER A 101 10.15 -6.07 5.58
C SER A 101 10.06 -4.80 4.74
N LEU A 102 10.42 -3.66 5.31
CA LEU A 102 10.52 -2.42 4.55
C LEU A 102 11.47 -2.58 3.36
N ASP A 103 12.61 -3.25 3.55
CA ASP A 103 13.57 -3.48 2.47
C ASP A 103 12.97 -4.31 1.33
N GLU A 104 12.18 -5.33 1.66
CA GLU A 104 11.51 -6.14 0.64
C GLU A 104 10.47 -5.33 -0.14
N VAL A 105 9.75 -4.45 0.53
CA VAL A 105 8.82 -3.51 -0.16
C VAL A 105 9.59 -2.55 -1.05
N GLU A 106 10.72 -2.02 -0.59
CA GLU A 106 11.58 -1.15 -1.41
C GLU A 106 12.12 -1.88 -2.64
N ASP A 107 12.54 -3.13 -2.50
CA ASP A 107 13.02 -3.94 -3.63
C ASP A 107 11.92 -4.13 -4.67
N LEU A 108 10.71 -4.44 -4.23
CA LEU A 108 9.55 -4.56 -5.13
C LEU A 108 9.25 -3.22 -5.81
N PHE A 109 9.32 -2.12 -5.06
CA PHE A 109 9.06 -0.80 -5.61
C PHE A 109 10.11 -0.37 -6.63
N ASN A 110 11.36 -0.78 -6.46
CA ASN A 110 12.41 -0.56 -7.46
C ASN A 110 12.09 -1.28 -8.78
N ARG A 111 11.55 -2.48 -8.70
CA ARG A 111 11.09 -3.22 -9.90
C ARG A 111 9.90 -2.52 -10.56
N ILE A 112 8.98 -1.99 -9.77
CA ILE A 112 7.87 -1.17 -10.25
C ILE A 112 8.40 0.06 -11.00
N ALA A 113 9.40 0.73 -10.45
CA ALA A 113 10.01 1.89 -11.09
C ALA A 113 10.63 1.53 -12.44
N MET A 114 11.28 0.38 -12.55
CA MET A 114 11.84 -0.10 -13.82
C MET A 114 10.74 -0.34 -14.86
N VAL A 115 9.62 -0.94 -14.47
CA VAL A 115 8.48 -1.14 -15.37
C VAL A 115 7.93 0.21 -15.83
N SER A 116 7.80 1.18 -14.93
CA SER A 116 7.32 2.51 -15.29
C SER A 116 8.25 3.23 -16.27
N GLN A 117 9.53 2.89 -16.27
CA GLN A 117 10.52 3.45 -17.17
C GLN A 117 10.63 2.69 -18.50
N GLY A 118 9.80 1.68 -18.73
CA GLY A 118 9.71 0.98 -19.99
C GLY A 118 10.16 -0.48 -19.99
N ARG A 119 10.64 -1.02 -18.85
CA ARG A 119 10.96 -2.43 -18.77
C ARG A 119 9.67 -3.25 -18.88
N PRO A 120 9.62 -4.31 -19.72
CA PRO A 120 8.42 -5.15 -19.80
C PRO A 120 8.05 -5.74 -18.44
N SER A 121 6.78 -5.58 -18.04
CA SER A 121 6.30 -6.04 -16.75
C SER A 121 6.47 -7.55 -16.57
N GLY A 122 6.33 -8.32 -17.65
CA GLY A 122 6.51 -9.76 -17.61
C GLY A 122 7.92 -10.20 -17.22
N GLN A 123 8.96 -9.40 -17.51
CA GLN A 123 10.33 -9.69 -17.08
C GLN A 123 10.49 -9.52 -15.57
N GLU A 124 9.66 -8.70 -14.94
CA GLU A 124 9.68 -8.49 -13.50
C GLU A 124 8.65 -9.35 -12.77
N GLY A 125 7.86 -10.14 -13.49
CA GLY A 125 6.77 -10.91 -12.89
C GLY A 125 5.66 -10.05 -12.32
N LEU A 126 5.43 -8.85 -12.89
CA LEU A 126 4.46 -7.90 -12.41
C LEU A 126 3.28 -7.74 -13.39
N PRO A 127 2.09 -7.42 -12.89
CA PRO A 127 0.95 -7.11 -13.74
C PRO A 127 1.10 -5.73 -14.39
N THR A 128 0.19 -5.39 -15.30
CA THR A 128 0.13 -4.06 -15.91
C THR A 128 -0.97 -3.20 -15.31
N ALA A 129 -1.94 -3.79 -14.61
CA ALA A 129 -3.11 -3.07 -14.09
C ALA A 129 -2.71 -1.95 -13.12
N PRO A 130 -3.11 -0.69 -13.40
CA PRO A 130 -2.71 0.44 -12.56
C PRO A 130 -3.09 0.30 -11.08
N GLU A 131 -4.18 -0.41 -10.78
CA GLU A 131 -4.66 -0.60 -9.40
C GLU A 131 -3.63 -1.34 -8.54
N PHE A 132 -2.87 -2.28 -9.11
CA PHE A 132 -1.79 -2.94 -8.39
C PHE A 132 -0.71 -1.92 -7.99
N TYR A 133 -0.32 -1.05 -8.92
CA TYR A 133 0.68 -0.02 -8.66
C TYR A 133 0.18 1.00 -7.63
N ALA A 134 -1.10 1.35 -7.70
CA ALA A 134 -1.72 2.21 -6.70
C ALA A 134 -1.67 1.58 -5.31
N ALA A 135 -1.99 0.29 -5.19
CA ALA A 135 -1.90 -0.43 -3.92
C ALA A 135 -0.48 -0.40 -3.36
N MET A 136 0.53 -0.63 -4.20
CA MET A 136 1.92 -0.62 -3.77
C MET A 136 2.40 0.77 -3.36
N VAL A 137 1.97 1.82 -4.06
CA VAL A 137 2.27 3.21 -3.66
C VAL A 137 1.71 3.47 -2.26
N ILE A 138 0.45 3.12 -2.02
CA ILE A 138 -0.21 3.36 -0.73
C ILE A 138 0.54 2.64 0.39
N VAL A 139 0.87 1.36 0.20
CA VAL A 139 1.59 0.57 1.21
C VAL A 139 2.95 1.19 1.50
N ARG A 140 3.73 1.48 0.46
CA ARG A 140 5.07 2.04 0.65
C ARG A 140 5.04 3.37 1.39
N GLU A 141 4.13 4.27 1.02
CA GLU A 141 4.03 5.56 1.69
C GLU A 141 3.57 5.43 3.14
N CYS A 142 2.67 4.48 3.44
CA CYS A 142 2.31 4.18 4.81
C CYS A 142 3.51 3.71 5.63
N LEU A 143 4.31 2.78 5.10
CA LEU A 143 5.48 2.28 5.82
C LEU A 143 6.48 3.40 6.10
N HIS A 144 6.72 4.28 5.13
CA HIS A 144 7.67 5.38 5.26
C HIS A 144 7.20 6.45 6.26
N HIS A 145 6.00 6.96 6.06
CA HIS A 145 5.53 8.13 6.81
C HIS A 145 4.97 7.77 8.18
N LEU A 146 4.49 6.55 8.36
CA LEU A 146 3.97 6.08 9.65
C LEU A 146 4.97 5.20 10.41
N ARG A 147 6.17 5.02 9.84
CA ARG A 147 7.34 4.39 10.49
C ARG A 147 7.13 2.92 10.84
N PHE A 148 6.52 2.16 9.93
CA PHE A 148 6.47 0.71 10.08
C PHE A 148 7.74 0.08 9.53
N GLY A 149 8.21 -0.97 10.20
CA GLY A 149 9.35 -1.75 9.74
C GLY A 149 8.98 -2.82 8.72
N GLY A 150 7.69 -3.06 8.53
CA GLY A 150 7.20 -4.03 7.57
C GLY A 150 5.69 -4.08 7.50
N VAL A 151 5.19 -4.98 6.66
CA VAL A 151 3.77 -5.16 6.44
C VAL A 151 3.43 -6.65 6.37
N VAL A 152 2.28 -7.00 6.92
CA VAL A 152 1.68 -8.32 6.77
C VAL A 152 0.50 -8.18 5.84
N VAL A 153 0.54 -8.82 4.68
CA VAL A 153 -0.51 -8.75 3.65
C VAL A 153 -1.35 -10.01 3.71
N HIS A 154 -2.65 -9.83 3.93
CA HIS A 154 -3.60 -10.94 3.98
C HIS A 154 -5.00 -10.45 3.57
N VAL A 155 -5.85 -11.38 3.24
CA VAL A 155 -7.26 -11.07 2.92
C VAL A 155 -8.18 -11.35 4.09
#